data_cd3568e99616b9ec8c3ebe9d683d438c
#
_entry.id   cd3568e99616b9ec8c3ebe9d683d438c
#
_cell.length_a   1.000
_cell.length_b   1.000
_cell.length_c   1.000
_cell.angle_alpha   90.00
_cell.angle_beta   90.00
_cell.angle_gamma   90.00
#
_symmetry.space_group_name_H-M   'P 1'
#
loop_
_entity.id
_entity.type
_entity.pdbx_description
1 polymer ?
#
loop_
_entity_poly.entity_id
_entity_poly.type
_entity_poly.pdbx_seq_one_letter_code
_entity_poly.pdbx_strand_id
1 'polypeptide(L)'
;MKRVALLIETSRTYGRDLLRGVKQYNESHGGWSLFVEVRDLESRVPPWLSNWDGDGILSRAGSPRIYQAVKKVGVPMVELRASGQIDPDVPFVGVDNQVAGRQVAEYFLERGFKNFGVYELDTESFFVERRDSFVKTLAEAGYECSAFLQKGHSEKPSQWERQQQQLIEWVQTLPQPAAVLACTDQLGCWLLDACHRAGVHVPEQIAVVGVENDETFATMSTPPLSSLMLPGVAVGYAAAELLDSMMEGNAASTEPILVPSKGVCTRLSSDVLAVDDPLIADALRMIRQEACSGLRVDEILSRIPVSRSYLERGIRALLHRSPHAEILRVRLQRVSDLLADTDLTLDEIARRTGFTTAQYLSESFKKDRKITPGQYRRRCRVGQI
;
A
#
# COMPACT_ATOMS: atom_id res chain seq x y z
N MET A 1 22.38 26.71 -16.11
CA MET A 1 21.29 25.79 -15.70
C MET A 1 21.95 24.47 -15.37
N LYS A 2 21.85 24.01 -14.09
CA LYS A 2 22.47 22.75 -13.63
C LYS A 2 21.84 21.54 -14.38
N ARG A 3 22.65 20.55 -14.77
CA ARG A 3 22.19 19.33 -15.43
C ARG A 3 22.21 18.17 -14.44
N VAL A 4 21.06 17.57 -14.18
CA VAL A 4 20.91 16.50 -13.18
C VAL A 4 20.37 15.22 -13.84
N ALA A 5 21.07 14.10 -13.61
CA ALA A 5 20.61 12.78 -14.04
C ALA A 5 19.79 12.10 -12.96
N LEU A 6 18.67 11.49 -13.37
CA LEU A 6 17.76 10.76 -12.47
C LEU A 6 17.82 9.27 -12.84
N LEU A 7 18.67 8.51 -12.14
CA LEU A 7 18.74 7.05 -12.25
C LEU A 7 17.71 6.42 -11.31
N ILE A 8 16.45 6.67 -11.54
CA ILE A 8 15.32 6.22 -10.72
C ILE A 8 14.44 5.32 -11.57
N GLU A 9 14.01 4.18 -11.04
CA GLU A 9 13.11 3.31 -11.78
C GLU A 9 11.75 3.99 -12.01
N THR A 10 11.19 3.77 -13.19
CA THR A 10 9.90 4.32 -13.62
C THR A 10 8.78 3.29 -13.65
N SER A 11 9.14 2.01 -13.47
CA SER A 11 8.22 0.88 -13.52
C SER A 11 7.28 0.81 -12.31
N ARG A 12 7.72 1.26 -11.13
CA ARG A 12 6.94 1.23 -9.88
C ARG A 12 6.40 2.60 -9.51
N THR A 13 5.27 2.63 -8.81
CA THR A 13 4.64 3.88 -8.33
C THR A 13 5.57 4.65 -7.41
N TYR A 14 6.25 3.98 -6.49
CA TYR A 14 7.20 4.65 -5.58
C TYR A 14 8.31 5.40 -6.34
N GLY A 15 8.90 4.81 -7.38
CA GLY A 15 9.90 5.50 -8.22
C GLY A 15 9.33 6.72 -8.95
N ARG A 16 8.10 6.61 -9.47
CA ARG A 16 7.40 7.75 -10.08
C ARG A 16 7.08 8.86 -9.08
N ASP A 17 6.79 8.51 -7.83
CA ASP A 17 6.57 9.48 -6.76
C ASP A 17 7.87 10.20 -6.36
N LEU A 18 9.01 9.52 -6.34
CA LEU A 18 10.31 10.17 -6.21
C LEU A 18 10.52 11.23 -7.29
N LEU A 19 10.27 10.87 -8.56
CA LEU A 19 10.37 11.80 -9.69
C LEU A 19 9.42 12.99 -9.56
N ARG A 20 8.20 12.78 -9.04
CA ARG A 20 7.25 13.87 -8.74
C ARG A 20 7.80 14.82 -7.68
N GLY A 21 8.45 14.30 -6.63
CA GLY A 21 9.08 15.09 -5.59
C GLY A 21 10.23 15.94 -6.13
N VAL A 22 11.11 15.35 -6.95
CA VAL A 22 12.19 16.07 -7.64
C VAL A 22 11.64 17.18 -8.55
N LYS A 23 10.56 16.86 -9.31
CA LYS A 23 9.87 17.85 -10.15
C LYS A 23 9.35 19.03 -9.31
N GLN A 24 8.66 18.76 -8.17
CA GLN A 24 8.14 19.81 -7.30
C GLN A 24 9.24 20.72 -6.76
N TYR A 25 10.38 20.15 -6.35
CA TYR A 25 11.55 20.92 -5.92
C TYR A 25 12.03 21.83 -7.07
N ASN A 26 12.26 21.27 -8.24
CA ASN A 26 12.76 22.00 -9.40
C ASN A 26 11.81 23.12 -9.87
N GLU A 27 10.50 22.91 -9.80
CA GLU A 27 9.50 23.95 -10.11
C GLU A 27 9.51 25.09 -9.09
N SER A 28 9.79 24.79 -7.82
CA SER A 28 9.79 25.79 -6.73
C SER A 28 11.07 26.59 -6.63
N HIS A 29 12.23 25.99 -6.93
CA HIS A 29 13.55 26.59 -6.77
C HIS A 29 14.23 26.90 -8.12
N GLY A 30 13.85 26.20 -9.17
CA GLY A 30 14.24 26.44 -10.56
C GLY A 30 15.67 26.06 -10.91
N GLY A 31 15.96 26.01 -12.22
CA GLY A 31 17.33 26.01 -12.72
C GLY A 31 17.92 24.67 -13.12
N TRP A 32 17.22 23.55 -13.01
CA TRP A 32 17.74 22.25 -13.44
C TRP A 32 17.20 21.83 -14.81
N SER A 33 18.09 21.28 -15.63
CA SER A 33 17.74 20.42 -16.77
C SER A 33 17.79 18.97 -16.30
N LEU A 34 16.65 18.30 -16.30
CA LEU A 34 16.52 16.92 -15.80
C LEU A 34 16.71 15.93 -16.96
N PHE A 35 17.60 14.95 -16.77
CA PHE A 35 17.77 13.82 -17.67
C PHE A 35 17.18 12.57 -17.01
N VAL A 36 16.15 11.99 -17.62
CA VAL A 36 15.41 10.82 -17.13
C VAL A 36 15.40 9.74 -18.20
N GLU A 37 15.68 8.52 -17.81
CA GLU A 37 15.57 7.33 -18.67
C GLU A 37 14.54 6.36 -18.09
N VAL A 38 13.76 5.71 -18.96
CA VAL A 38 12.83 4.65 -18.53
C VAL A 38 13.63 3.45 -18.03
N ARG A 39 13.41 3.07 -16.78
CA ARG A 39 14.18 2.02 -16.09
C ARG A 39 13.30 1.18 -15.15
N ASP A 40 13.76 -0.03 -14.90
CA ASP A 40 13.34 -0.88 -13.78
C ASP A 40 14.51 -1.11 -12.80
N LEU A 41 14.27 -1.86 -11.72
CA LEU A 41 15.31 -2.16 -10.72
C LEU A 41 16.36 -3.14 -11.22
N GLU A 42 16.10 -3.90 -12.28
CA GLU A 42 17.00 -4.88 -12.88
C GLU A 42 17.76 -4.30 -14.07
N SER A 43 17.46 -3.08 -14.47
CA SER A 43 18.13 -2.38 -15.59
C SER A 43 19.64 -2.32 -15.38
N ARG A 44 20.37 -2.54 -16.47
CA ARG A 44 21.85 -2.50 -16.46
C ARG A 44 22.38 -1.09 -16.27
N VAL A 45 23.70 -0.99 -16.01
CA VAL A 45 24.41 0.31 -16.03
C VAL A 45 24.18 0.98 -17.39
N PRO A 46 23.65 2.21 -17.42
CA PRO A 46 23.37 2.89 -18.69
C PRO A 46 24.70 3.24 -19.40
N PRO A 47 24.77 3.07 -20.73
CA PRO A 47 26.01 3.35 -21.48
C PRO A 47 26.49 4.81 -21.37
N TRP A 48 25.56 5.75 -21.25
CA TRP A 48 25.86 7.18 -21.17
C TRP A 48 26.48 7.60 -19.83
N LEU A 49 26.32 6.81 -18.77
CA LEU A 49 26.75 7.18 -17.42
C LEU A 49 28.26 7.44 -17.31
N SER A 50 29.08 6.67 -18.03
CA SER A 50 30.53 6.85 -18.06
C SER A 50 30.99 8.18 -18.68
N ASN A 51 30.14 8.79 -19.48
CA ASN A 51 30.40 10.05 -20.18
C ASN A 51 29.50 11.19 -19.65
N TRP A 52 28.89 11.00 -18.48
CA TRP A 52 28.05 12.03 -17.89
C TRP A 52 28.87 13.26 -17.50
N ASP A 53 28.53 14.41 -18.08
CA ASP A 53 29.17 15.72 -17.90
C ASP A 53 28.26 16.73 -17.20
N GLY A 54 27.18 16.27 -16.54
CA GLY A 54 26.29 17.13 -15.76
C GLY A 54 26.78 17.37 -14.33
N ASP A 55 25.99 18.14 -13.57
CA ASP A 55 26.36 18.68 -12.27
C ASP A 55 26.03 17.75 -11.10
N GLY A 56 25.08 16.82 -11.26
CA GLY A 56 24.67 15.93 -10.16
C GLY A 56 23.86 14.72 -10.60
N ILE A 57 23.71 13.75 -9.68
CA ILE A 57 22.97 12.51 -9.92
C ILE A 57 22.11 12.19 -8.71
N LEU A 58 20.81 11.94 -8.92
CA LEU A 58 19.95 11.21 -7.98
C LEU A 58 19.88 9.75 -8.42
N SER A 59 20.33 8.85 -7.52
CA SER A 59 20.45 7.44 -7.81
C SER A 59 19.54 6.60 -6.94
N ARG A 60 18.80 5.69 -7.55
CA ARG A 60 18.16 4.57 -6.88
C ARG A 60 18.69 3.29 -7.48
N ALA A 61 19.94 2.97 -7.10
CA ALA A 61 20.70 1.88 -7.69
C ALA A 61 20.05 0.51 -7.41
N GLY A 62 19.73 -0.22 -8.49
CA GLY A 62 19.16 -1.58 -8.41
C GLY A 62 20.19 -2.66 -8.02
N SER A 63 21.48 -2.33 -8.06
CA SER A 63 22.55 -3.28 -7.73
C SER A 63 23.85 -2.57 -7.30
N PRO A 64 24.73 -3.25 -6.55
CA PRO A 64 26.05 -2.70 -6.19
C PRO A 64 26.88 -2.27 -7.42
N ARG A 65 26.69 -2.95 -8.56
CA ARG A 65 27.39 -2.62 -9.82
C ARG A 65 26.97 -1.25 -10.35
N ILE A 66 25.66 -0.94 -10.33
CA ILE A 66 25.14 0.36 -10.75
C ILE A 66 25.61 1.44 -9.77
N TYR A 67 25.53 1.18 -8.47
CA TYR A 67 25.99 2.08 -7.43
C TYR A 67 27.47 2.47 -7.65
N GLN A 68 28.35 1.51 -7.83
CA GLN A 68 29.77 1.74 -8.10
C GLN A 68 30.03 2.50 -9.41
N ALA A 69 29.21 2.25 -10.44
CA ALA A 69 29.32 2.99 -11.70
C ALA A 69 28.92 4.46 -11.52
N VAL A 70 27.87 4.75 -10.75
CA VAL A 70 27.46 6.15 -10.43
C VAL A 70 28.54 6.83 -9.59
N LYS A 71 29.05 6.21 -8.55
CA LYS A 71 30.11 6.76 -7.69
C LYS A 71 31.37 7.12 -8.48
N LYS A 72 31.72 6.36 -9.52
CA LYS A 72 32.88 6.61 -10.38
C LYS A 72 32.77 7.86 -11.26
N VAL A 73 31.57 8.38 -11.49
CA VAL A 73 31.39 9.62 -12.27
C VAL A 73 32.02 10.81 -11.57
N GLY A 74 32.06 10.83 -10.23
CA GLY A 74 32.76 11.86 -9.46
C GLY A 74 32.03 13.20 -9.32
N VAL A 75 30.73 13.26 -9.67
CA VAL A 75 29.88 14.42 -9.41
C VAL A 75 29.07 14.22 -8.11
N PRO A 76 28.54 15.29 -7.51
CA PRO A 76 27.60 15.18 -6.39
C PRO A 76 26.52 14.16 -6.66
N MET A 77 26.29 13.23 -5.72
CA MET A 77 25.24 12.22 -5.82
C MET A 77 24.51 12.03 -4.49
N VAL A 78 23.20 11.75 -4.57
CA VAL A 78 22.39 11.31 -3.44
C VAL A 78 21.79 9.96 -3.78
N GLU A 79 21.94 8.99 -2.87
CA GLU A 79 21.38 7.65 -3.03
C GLU A 79 19.98 7.58 -2.40
N LEU A 80 19.03 6.94 -3.12
CA LEU A 80 17.63 6.80 -2.73
C LEU A 80 17.24 5.36 -2.39
N ARG A 81 18.19 4.43 -2.45
CA ARG A 81 17.99 3.04 -2.12
C ARG A 81 19.23 2.46 -1.44
N ALA A 82 19.04 1.95 -0.23
CA ALA A 82 20.06 1.13 0.40
C ALA A 82 20.04 -0.27 -0.28
N SER A 83 21.00 -0.52 -1.15
CA SER A 83 21.27 -1.87 -1.68
C SER A 83 22.31 -2.59 -0.80
N GLY A 84 21.93 -2.90 0.44
CA GLY A 84 22.85 -3.42 1.45
C GLY A 84 23.24 -2.38 2.49
N GLN A 85 24.52 -2.29 2.87
CA GLN A 85 25.00 -1.28 3.80
C GLN A 85 25.00 0.12 3.15
N ILE A 86 24.47 1.12 3.88
CA ILE A 86 24.56 2.53 3.48
C ILE A 86 26.04 2.90 3.46
N ASP A 87 26.52 3.43 2.34
CA ASP A 87 27.89 3.94 2.23
C ASP A 87 28.03 5.23 3.06
N PRO A 88 28.89 5.27 4.07
CA PRO A 88 29.03 6.45 4.91
C PRO A 88 29.55 7.69 4.17
N ASP A 89 30.11 7.52 2.97
CA ASP A 89 30.64 8.61 2.16
C ASP A 89 29.61 9.19 1.18
N VAL A 90 28.41 8.59 1.07
CA VAL A 90 27.38 9.02 0.13
C VAL A 90 26.09 9.34 0.88
N PRO A 91 25.60 10.57 0.77
CA PRO A 91 24.34 10.95 1.39
C PRO A 91 23.17 10.07 0.91
N PHE A 92 22.34 9.65 1.85
CA PHE A 92 21.20 8.80 1.63
C PHE A 92 19.92 9.48 2.09
N VAL A 93 18.88 9.43 1.21
CA VAL A 93 17.53 9.86 1.56
C VAL A 93 16.57 8.72 1.21
N GLY A 94 15.78 8.26 2.17
CA GLY A 94 14.91 7.12 1.95
C GLY A 94 13.72 7.03 2.89
N VAL A 95 12.98 5.94 2.79
CA VAL A 95 11.87 5.63 3.70
C VAL A 95 12.42 5.12 5.03
N ASP A 96 11.83 5.57 6.13
CA ASP A 96 11.99 4.93 7.43
C ASP A 96 11.24 3.60 7.46
N ASN A 97 11.94 2.51 7.10
CA ASN A 97 11.35 1.18 7.06
C ASN A 97 11.05 0.61 8.44
N GLN A 98 11.72 1.11 9.50
CA GLN A 98 11.39 0.72 10.87
C GLN A 98 10.05 1.31 11.28
N VAL A 99 9.80 2.59 11.00
CA VAL A 99 8.48 3.21 11.20
C VAL A 99 7.43 2.50 10.34
N ALA A 100 7.74 2.15 9.10
CA ALA A 100 6.82 1.47 8.18
C ALA A 100 6.34 0.12 8.73
N GLY A 101 7.25 -0.74 9.17
CA GLY A 101 6.91 -2.04 9.76
C GLY A 101 6.11 -1.91 11.05
N ARG A 102 6.53 -1.01 11.95
CA ARG A 102 5.83 -0.72 13.20
C ARG A 102 4.40 -0.24 12.96
N GLN A 103 4.17 0.71 12.07
CA GLN A 103 2.84 1.25 11.78
C GLN A 103 1.85 0.17 11.32
N VAL A 104 2.29 -0.82 10.54
CA VAL A 104 1.41 -1.92 10.13
C VAL A 104 1.13 -2.86 11.29
N ALA A 105 2.12 -3.15 12.16
CA ALA A 105 1.90 -3.94 13.36
C ALA A 105 0.89 -3.27 14.30
N GLU A 106 1.07 -1.98 14.61
CA GLU A 106 0.16 -1.18 15.43
C GLU A 106 -1.24 -1.15 14.81
N TYR A 107 -1.36 -0.95 13.50
CA TYR A 107 -2.63 -0.98 12.78
C TYR A 107 -3.40 -2.29 12.98
N PHE A 108 -2.74 -3.43 12.98
CA PHE A 108 -3.36 -4.74 13.23
C PHE A 108 -3.67 -4.97 14.70
N LEU A 109 -2.76 -4.58 15.62
CA LEU A 109 -2.98 -4.68 17.07
C LEU A 109 -4.18 -3.85 17.53
N GLU A 110 -4.34 -2.62 17.02
CA GLU A 110 -5.51 -1.76 17.28
C GLU A 110 -6.83 -2.39 16.81
N ARG A 111 -6.77 -3.29 15.83
CA ARG A 111 -7.92 -4.05 15.33
C ARG A 111 -8.16 -5.37 16.07
N GLY A 112 -7.37 -5.65 17.11
CA GLY A 112 -7.53 -6.79 18.00
C GLY A 112 -7.04 -8.13 17.44
N PHE A 113 -6.26 -8.12 16.35
CA PHE A 113 -5.65 -9.35 15.83
C PHE A 113 -4.63 -9.92 16.82
N LYS A 114 -4.55 -11.25 16.86
CA LYS A 114 -3.65 -12.02 17.75
C LYS A 114 -2.75 -12.98 16.99
N ASN A 115 -3.08 -13.28 15.73
CA ASN A 115 -2.30 -14.15 14.86
C ASN A 115 -1.78 -13.34 13.68
N PHE A 116 -0.49 -13.45 13.41
CA PHE A 116 0.19 -12.57 12.47
C PHE A 116 1.04 -13.35 11.49
N GLY A 117 1.11 -12.83 10.27
CA GLY A 117 1.99 -13.31 9.24
C GLY A 117 2.71 -12.18 8.50
N VAL A 118 3.84 -12.50 7.89
CA VAL A 118 4.55 -11.62 6.97
C VAL A 118 4.95 -12.38 5.72
N TYR A 119 4.67 -11.79 4.56
CA TYR A 119 5.05 -12.33 3.26
C TYR A 119 6.03 -11.39 2.57
N GLU A 120 7.23 -11.90 2.27
CA GLU A 120 8.32 -11.14 1.66
C GLU A 120 9.09 -11.94 0.62
N LEU A 121 9.93 -11.23 -0.16
CA LEU A 121 10.94 -11.81 -1.05
C LEU A 121 12.34 -11.60 -0.45
N ASP A 122 13.28 -12.48 -0.79
CA ASP A 122 14.69 -12.38 -0.35
C ASP A 122 15.55 -11.44 -1.22
N THR A 123 14.91 -10.57 -2.01
CA THR A 123 15.61 -9.79 -3.04
C THR A 123 16.08 -8.43 -2.56
N GLU A 124 15.52 -7.89 -1.46
CA GLU A 124 15.68 -6.49 -1.10
C GLU A 124 15.92 -6.29 0.41
N SER A 125 16.93 -5.50 0.77
CA SER A 125 17.25 -5.20 2.18
C SER A 125 16.12 -4.47 2.92
N PHE A 126 15.37 -3.61 2.23
CA PHE A 126 14.26 -2.88 2.85
C PHE A 126 13.06 -3.80 3.22
N PHE A 127 12.94 -4.98 2.61
CA PHE A 127 11.99 -5.99 3.08
C PHE A 127 12.38 -6.51 4.46
N VAL A 128 13.67 -6.80 4.64
CA VAL A 128 14.22 -7.27 5.92
C VAL A 128 13.95 -6.25 7.03
N GLU A 129 14.23 -4.97 6.79
CA GLU A 129 14.01 -3.91 7.78
C GLU A 129 12.53 -3.76 8.17
N ARG A 130 11.61 -3.83 7.20
CA ARG A 130 10.16 -3.76 7.46
C ARG A 130 9.67 -4.97 8.24
N ARG A 131 10.06 -6.17 7.79
CA ARG A 131 9.74 -7.41 8.49
C ARG A 131 10.23 -7.38 9.92
N ASP A 132 11.52 -7.07 10.12
CA ASP A 132 12.13 -7.12 11.44
C ASP A 132 11.46 -6.12 12.40
N SER A 133 11.13 -4.92 11.92
CA SER A 133 10.38 -3.95 12.70
C SER A 133 8.95 -4.41 13.00
N PHE A 134 8.26 -4.98 12.01
CA PHE A 134 6.92 -5.55 12.18
C PHE A 134 6.92 -6.68 13.22
N VAL A 135 7.81 -7.66 13.05
CA VAL A 135 7.95 -8.81 13.97
C VAL A 135 8.36 -8.36 15.37
N LYS A 136 9.31 -7.41 15.49
CA LYS A 136 9.74 -6.86 16.78
C LYS A 136 8.58 -6.19 17.50
N THR A 137 7.80 -5.36 16.83
CA THR A 137 6.65 -4.66 17.43
C THR A 137 5.60 -5.65 17.94
N LEU A 138 5.33 -6.73 17.19
CA LEU A 138 4.43 -7.79 17.61
C LEU A 138 4.98 -8.56 18.80
N ALA A 139 6.27 -8.88 18.81
CA ALA A 139 6.93 -9.57 19.92
C ALA A 139 6.91 -8.73 21.21
N GLU A 140 7.11 -7.41 21.12
CA GLU A 140 6.97 -6.48 22.25
C GLU A 140 5.54 -6.45 22.81
N ALA A 141 4.53 -6.70 21.97
CA ALA A 141 3.13 -6.88 22.39
C ALA A 141 2.78 -8.30 22.86
N GLY A 142 3.74 -9.24 22.86
CA GLY A 142 3.56 -10.62 23.31
C GLY A 142 3.03 -11.60 22.27
N TYR A 143 3.16 -11.28 20.96
CA TYR A 143 2.67 -12.12 19.88
C TYR A 143 3.81 -12.65 18.99
N GLU A 144 3.60 -13.87 18.48
CA GLU A 144 4.47 -14.47 17.46
C GLU A 144 3.98 -14.12 16.05
N CYS A 145 4.89 -14.17 15.06
CA CYS A 145 4.61 -13.91 13.67
C CYS A 145 5.13 -15.05 12.79
N SER A 146 4.25 -15.62 11.96
CA SER A 146 4.62 -16.59 10.92
C SER A 146 5.20 -15.87 9.70
N ALA A 147 6.39 -16.25 9.25
CA ALA A 147 7.02 -15.64 8.08
C ALA A 147 6.99 -16.59 6.87
N PHE A 148 6.57 -16.08 5.71
CA PHE A 148 6.74 -16.74 4.43
C PHE A 148 7.73 -15.96 3.57
N LEU A 149 8.95 -16.52 3.47
CA LEU A 149 10.01 -15.96 2.65
C LEU A 149 10.05 -16.70 1.30
N GLN A 150 9.64 -16.01 0.25
CA GLN A 150 9.76 -16.53 -1.11
C GLN A 150 11.15 -16.22 -1.67
N LYS A 151 11.83 -17.28 -2.13
CA LYS A 151 13.16 -17.16 -2.75
C LYS A 151 13.05 -16.73 -4.20
N GLY A 152 13.42 -15.47 -4.47
CA GLY A 152 13.52 -14.90 -5.80
C GLY A 152 12.24 -14.93 -6.64
N HIS A 153 12.33 -14.36 -7.83
CA HIS A 153 11.34 -14.53 -8.89
C HIS A 153 11.80 -15.58 -9.87
N SER A 154 10.94 -16.51 -10.20
CA SER A 154 11.25 -17.45 -11.27
C SER A 154 10.47 -17.07 -12.54
N GLU A 155 11.20 -16.84 -13.63
CA GLU A 155 10.63 -16.69 -14.96
C GLU A 155 10.11 -18.04 -15.54
N LYS A 156 10.43 -19.17 -14.89
CA LYS A 156 9.99 -20.50 -15.34
C LYS A 156 8.57 -20.76 -14.82
N PRO A 157 7.58 -21.02 -15.69
CA PRO A 157 6.19 -21.24 -15.28
C PRO A 157 6.01 -22.31 -14.20
N SER A 158 6.74 -23.42 -14.27
CA SER A 158 6.65 -24.50 -13.29
C SER A 158 7.17 -24.12 -11.89
N GLN A 159 8.10 -23.20 -11.81
CA GLN A 159 8.61 -22.70 -10.52
C GLN A 159 7.62 -21.68 -9.93
N TRP A 160 7.03 -20.85 -10.77
CA TRP A 160 6.00 -19.90 -10.35
C TRP A 160 4.79 -20.63 -9.75
N GLU A 161 4.26 -21.65 -10.46
CA GLU A 161 3.14 -22.46 -9.94
C GLU A 161 3.49 -23.14 -8.60
N ARG A 162 4.71 -23.64 -8.46
CA ARG A 162 5.18 -24.22 -7.20
C ARG A 162 5.21 -23.20 -6.06
N GLN A 163 5.70 -21.99 -6.34
CA GLN A 163 5.74 -20.90 -5.35
C GLN A 163 4.33 -20.48 -4.93
N GLN A 164 3.39 -20.39 -5.88
CA GLN A 164 1.98 -20.11 -5.57
C GLN A 164 1.37 -21.23 -4.73
N GLN A 165 1.64 -22.48 -5.02
CA GLN A 165 1.15 -23.60 -4.23
C GLN A 165 1.70 -23.56 -2.79
N GLN A 166 2.98 -23.24 -2.60
CA GLN A 166 3.57 -23.08 -1.27
C GLN A 166 2.93 -21.91 -0.49
N LEU A 167 2.59 -20.81 -1.17
CA LEU A 167 1.91 -19.68 -0.56
C LEU A 167 0.48 -20.07 -0.12
N ILE A 168 -0.25 -20.84 -0.93
CA ILE A 168 -1.57 -21.38 -0.58
C ILE A 168 -1.49 -22.28 0.66
N GLU A 169 -0.52 -23.20 0.69
CA GLU A 169 -0.31 -24.08 1.82
C GLU A 169 0.01 -23.29 3.10
N TRP A 170 0.88 -22.27 3.01
CA TRP A 170 1.20 -21.42 4.15
C TRP A 170 -0.04 -20.65 4.66
N VAL A 171 -0.84 -20.06 3.78
CA VAL A 171 -2.09 -19.37 4.13
C VAL A 171 -3.02 -20.28 4.93
N GLN A 172 -3.12 -21.57 4.56
CA GLN A 172 -3.96 -22.55 5.26
C GLN A 172 -3.42 -22.94 6.65
N THR A 173 -2.13 -22.74 6.94
CA THR A 173 -1.53 -23.01 8.26
C THR A 173 -1.74 -21.90 9.27
N LEU A 174 -2.10 -20.69 8.83
CA LEU A 174 -2.28 -19.55 9.74
C LEU A 174 -3.50 -19.75 10.65
N PRO A 175 -3.34 -19.63 11.99
CA PRO A 175 -4.47 -19.61 12.88
C PRO A 175 -5.36 -18.40 12.62
N GLN A 176 -6.68 -18.59 12.54
CA GLN A 176 -7.63 -17.56 12.17
C GLN A 176 -8.40 -17.02 13.39
N PRO A 177 -8.80 -15.74 13.40
CA PRO A 177 -8.46 -14.71 12.40
C PRO A 177 -6.99 -14.28 12.47
N ALA A 178 -6.37 -14.09 11.30
CA ALA A 178 -4.99 -13.65 11.17
C ALA A 178 -4.88 -12.30 10.43
N ALA A 179 -3.74 -11.62 10.62
CA ALA A 179 -3.40 -10.41 9.90
C ALA A 179 -2.01 -10.54 9.25
N VAL A 180 -1.92 -10.25 7.96
CA VAL A 180 -0.70 -10.49 7.18
C VAL A 180 -0.21 -9.20 6.54
N LEU A 181 1.06 -8.86 6.82
CA LEU A 181 1.82 -7.86 6.08
C LEU A 181 2.40 -8.49 4.81
N ALA A 182 2.02 -7.99 3.64
CA ALA A 182 2.73 -8.24 2.39
C ALA A 182 3.69 -7.08 2.12
N CYS A 183 4.98 -7.34 1.95
CA CYS A 183 6.01 -6.30 1.90
C CYS A 183 5.96 -5.38 0.67
N THR A 184 5.10 -5.66 -0.32
CA THR A 184 4.67 -4.76 -1.41
C THR A 184 3.21 -5.00 -1.78
N ASP A 185 2.60 -4.08 -2.55
CA ASP A 185 1.24 -4.27 -3.06
C ASP A 185 1.17 -5.41 -4.08
N GLN A 186 2.21 -5.63 -4.87
CA GLN A 186 2.29 -6.79 -5.77
C GLN A 186 2.22 -8.12 -5.00
N LEU A 187 2.98 -8.23 -3.90
CA LEU A 187 2.90 -9.40 -3.02
C LEU A 187 1.53 -9.51 -2.36
N GLY A 188 0.93 -8.37 -2.00
CA GLY A 188 -0.44 -8.30 -1.50
C GLY A 188 -1.45 -8.88 -2.47
N CYS A 189 -1.36 -8.55 -3.76
CA CYS A 189 -2.24 -9.11 -4.80
C CYS A 189 -2.06 -10.63 -4.94
N TRP A 190 -0.83 -11.14 -4.90
CA TRP A 190 -0.57 -12.58 -4.96
C TRP A 190 -1.08 -13.30 -3.72
N LEU A 191 -0.95 -12.69 -2.54
CA LEU A 191 -1.50 -13.24 -1.31
C LEU A 191 -3.03 -13.29 -1.35
N LEU A 192 -3.70 -12.27 -1.88
CA LEU A 192 -5.15 -12.26 -2.06
C LEU A 192 -5.61 -13.35 -3.03
N ASP A 193 -4.87 -13.58 -4.13
CA ASP A 193 -5.14 -14.69 -5.04
C ASP A 193 -4.95 -16.05 -4.35
N ALA A 194 -3.88 -16.22 -3.57
CA ALA A 194 -3.64 -17.43 -2.80
C ALA A 194 -4.74 -17.68 -1.76
N CYS A 195 -5.22 -16.65 -1.06
CA CYS A 195 -6.38 -16.75 -0.15
C CYS A 195 -7.64 -17.20 -0.91
N HIS A 196 -7.92 -16.60 -2.06
CA HIS A 196 -9.06 -16.97 -2.90
C HIS A 196 -9.00 -18.45 -3.34
N ARG A 197 -7.85 -18.89 -3.84
CA ARG A 197 -7.60 -20.28 -4.26
C ARG A 197 -7.65 -21.27 -3.09
N ALA A 198 -7.26 -20.84 -1.89
CA ALA A 198 -7.33 -21.62 -0.66
C ALA A 198 -8.76 -21.70 -0.07
N GLY A 199 -9.72 -20.94 -0.59
CA GLY A 199 -11.05 -20.81 0.00
C GLY A 199 -11.08 -20.01 1.30
N VAL A 200 -10.05 -19.19 1.55
CA VAL A 200 -9.91 -18.35 2.76
C VAL A 200 -10.52 -16.97 2.51
N HIS A 201 -11.40 -16.56 3.39
CA HIS A 201 -12.11 -15.28 3.27
C HIS A 201 -11.27 -14.11 3.77
N VAL A 202 -11.13 -13.10 2.92
CA VAL A 202 -10.48 -11.83 3.23
C VAL A 202 -11.55 -10.74 3.32
N PRO A 203 -11.60 -9.98 4.41
CA PRO A 203 -10.65 -9.89 5.53
C PRO A 203 -10.99 -10.72 6.77
N GLU A 204 -12.10 -11.46 6.80
CA GLU A 204 -12.66 -12.06 8.02
C GLU A 204 -11.77 -13.14 8.62
N GLN A 205 -11.17 -13.98 7.80
CA GLN A 205 -10.26 -15.03 8.23
C GLN A 205 -8.81 -14.56 8.16
N ILE A 206 -8.45 -13.84 7.08
CA ILE A 206 -7.13 -13.24 6.94
C ILE A 206 -7.28 -11.79 6.45
N ALA A 207 -6.86 -10.83 7.27
CA ALA A 207 -6.71 -9.44 6.85
C ALA A 207 -5.34 -9.23 6.19
N VAL A 208 -5.30 -8.48 5.08
CA VAL A 208 -4.08 -8.25 4.31
C VAL A 208 -3.81 -6.75 4.17
N VAL A 209 -2.57 -6.35 4.45
CA VAL A 209 -2.05 -5.01 4.17
C VAL A 209 -0.80 -5.12 3.31
N GLY A 210 -0.79 -4.42 2.17
CA GLY A 210 0.35 -4.23 1.29
C GLY A 210 1.19 -3.01 1.68
N VAL A 211 2.17 -2.69 0.86
CA VAL A 211 3.02 -1.50 1.02
C VAL A 211 3.26 -0.87 -0.35
N GLU A 212 3.33 0.44 -0.40
CA GLU A 212 3.55 1.39 -1.50
C GLU A 212 2.30 2.24 -1.80
N ASN A 213 1.10 1.72 -1.55
CA ASN A 213 -0.17 2.29 -1.96
C ASN A 213 -0.22 2.59 -3.47
N ASP A 214 0.23 1.60 -4.27
CA ASP A 214 0.04 1.65 -5.71
C ASP A 214 -1.45 1.52 -6.01
N GLU A 215 -2.06 2.63 -6.43
CA GLU A 215 -3.51 2.70 -6.62
C GLU A 215 -4.01 1.66 -7.63
N THR A 216 -3.22 1.38 -8.68
CA THR A 216 -3.58 0.39 -9.69
C THR A 216 -3.68 -1.02 -9.09
N PHE A 217 -2.64 -1.49 -8.42
CA PHE A 217 -2.65 -2.80 -7.78
C PHE A 217 -3.68 -2.88 -6.65
N ALA A 218 -3.73 -1.84 -5.81
CA ALA A 218 -4.58 -1.84 -4.63
C ALA A 218 -6.08 -1.85 -5.00
N THR A 219 -6.50 -1.16 -6.07
CA THR A 219 -7.92 -1.09 -6.47
C THR A 219 -8.35 -2.21 -7.42
N MET A 220 -7.43 -2.78 -8.20
CA MET A 220 -7.72 -3.91 -9.10
C MET A 220 -7.82 -5.25 -8.37
N SER A 221 -7.25 -5.37 -7.18
CA SER A 221 -7.31 -6.61 -6.38
C SER A 221 -8.73 -6.87 -5.84
N THR A 222 -9.02 -8.14 -5.55
CA THR A 222 -10.31 -8.57 -5.01
C THR A 222 -10.10 -9.37 -3.73
N PRO A 223 -10.53 -8.84 -2.55
CA PRO A 223 -11.04 -7.47 -2.33
C PRO A 223 -9.96 -6.39 -2.53
N PRO A 224 -10.35 -5.09 -2.71
CA PRO A 224 -9.38 -3.99 -2.80
C PRO A 224 -8.41 -3.99 -1.63
N LEU A 225 -7.10 -3.89 -1.94
CA LEU A 225 -5.99 -4.05 -1.01
C LEU A 225 -5.76 -2.79 -0.18
N SER A 226 -5.81 -2.92 1.13
CA SER A 226 -5.29 -1.93 2.07
C SER A 226 -3.77 -1.86 1.97
N SER A 227 -3.20 -0.69 2.02
CA SER A 227 -1.77 -0.53 1.81
C SER A 227 -1.16 0.60 2.63
N LEU A 228 0.06 0.42 3.10
CA LEU A 228 0.85 1.45 3.75
C LEU A 228 1.34 2.47 2.71
N MET A 229 1.06 3.75 2.96
CA MET A 229 1.43 4.84 2.06
C MET A 229 2.88 5.25 2.27
N LEU A 230 3.73 4.98 1.29
CA LEU A 230 5.12 5.43 1.32
C LEU A 230 5.23 6.91 0.93
N PRO A 231 6.19 7.66 1.53
CA PRO A 231 6.34 9.11 1.33
C PRO A 231 7.20 9.45 0.10
N GLY A 232 7.02 8.76 -1.04
CA GLY A 232 7.90 8.89 -2.22
C GLY A 232 8.12 10.34 -2.69
N VAL A 233 7.05 11.13 -2.72
CA VAL A 233 7.15 12.56 -3.11
C VAL A 233 8.02 13.35 -2.12
N ALA A 234 7.85 13.14 -0.82
CA ALA A 234 8.65 13.83 0.20
C ALA A 234 10.13 13.40 0.17
N VAL A 235 10.39 12.11 -0.06
CA VAL A 235 11.77 11.60 -0.24
C VAL A 235 12.41 12.20 -1.47
N GLY A 236 11.71 12.24 -2.60
CA GLY A 236 12.24 12.85 -3.83
C GLY A 236 12.52 14.34 -3.71
N TYR A 237 11.66 15.07 -2.98
CA TYR A 237 11.84 16.49 -2.70
C TYR A 237 13.08 16.73 -1.82
N ALA A 238 13.19 16.00 -0.69
CA ALA A 238 14.33 16.13 0.23
C ALA A 238 15.66 15.73 -0.44
N ALA A 239 15.64 14.73 -1.31
CA ALA A 239 16.83 14.33 -2.05
C ALA A 239 17.27 15.39 -3.08
N ALA A 240 16.31 16.06 -3.73
CA ALA A 240 16.61 17.15 -4.64
C ALA A 240 17.19 18.36 -3.90
N GLU A 241 16.61 18.73 -2.75
CA GLU A 241 17.11 19.81 -1.89
C GLU A 241 18.54 19.53 -1.44
N LEU A 242 18.83 18.30 -0.98
CA LEU A 242 20.17 17.91 -0.56
C LEU A 242 21.16 17.96 -1.72
N LEU A 243 20.79 17.42 -2.88
CA LEU A 243 21.65 17.44 -4.08
C LEU A 243 21.95 18.87 -4.54
N ASP A 244 20.96 19.77 -4.49
CA ASP A 244 21.15 21.17 -4.88
C ASP A 244 22.18 21.88 -3.98
N SER A 245 22.06 21.69 -2.68
CA SER A 245 23.01 22.18 -1.69
C SER A 245 24.43 21.66 -1.95
N MET A 246 24.56 20.37 -2.29
CA MET A 246 25.87 19.78 -2.64
C MET A 246 26.46 20.36 -3.93
N MET A 247 25.63 20.61 -4.96
CA MET A 247 26.06 21.24 -6.21
C MET A 247 26.46 22.72 -6.03
N GLU A 248 26.07 23.35 -4.94
CA GLU A 248 26.53 24.68 -4.51
C GLU A 248 27.84 24.66 -3.73
N GLY A 249 28.37 23.46 -3.49
CA GLY A 249 29.65 23.28 -2.75
C GLY A 249 29.46 23.15 -1.26
N ASN A 250 28.26 23.06 -0.75
CA ASN A 250 28.02 22.82 0.68
C ASN A 250 28.34 21.35 1.04
N ALA A 251 28.94 21.15 2.22
CA ALA A 251 29.17 19.82 2.73
C ALA A 251 27.81 19.15 3.10
N ALA A 252 27.56 17.97 2.57
CA ALA A 252 26.39 17.18 2.96
C ALA A 252 26.66 16.40 4.25
N SER A 253 25.66 16.31 5.11
CA SER A 253 25.67 15.33 6.19
C SER A 253 25.63 13.92 5.60
N THR A 254 26.42 13.02 6.19
CA THR A 254 26.37 11.60 5.85
C THR A 254 25.35 10.83 6.70
N GLU A 255 24.69 11.48 7.66
CA GLU A 255 23.57 10.88 8.39
C GLU A 255 22.39 10.67 7.45
N PRO A 256 21.80 9.45 7.40
CA PRO A 256 20.65 9.16 6.57
C PRO A 256 19.45 10.05 6.87
N ILE A 257 18.85 10.63 5.84
CA ILE A 257 17.56 11.32 5.97
C ILE A 257 16.45 10.28 5.76
N LEU A 258 15.81 9.88 6.85
CA LEU A 258 14.73 8.89 6.84
C LEU A 258 13.37 9.57 6.95
N VAL A 259 12.52 9.39 5.94
CA VAL A 259 11.19 9.99 5.88
C VAL A 259 10.15 8.96 6.32
N PRO A 260 9.32 9.25 7.35
CA PRO A 260 8.34 8.30 7.85
C PRO A 260 7.18 8.09 6.86
N SER A 261 6.63 6.87 6.85
CA SER A 261 5.42 6.52 6.12
C SER A 261 4.19 7.27 6.65
N LYS A 262 3.15 7.39 5.80
CA LYS A 262 1.94 8.19 6.07
C LYS A 262 0.81 7.40 6.75
N GLY A 263 1.06 6.16 7.17
CA GLY A 263 0.06 5.27 7.72
C GLY A 263 -0.64 4.41 6.65
N VAL A 264 -1.59 3.56 7.10
CA VAL A 264 -2.30 2.61 6.23
C VAL A 264 -3.53 3.25 5.60
N CYS A 265 -3.59 3.23 4.27
CA CYS A 265 -4.81 3.49 3.51
C CYS A 265 -5.70 2.24 3.61
N THR A 266 -6.72 2.29 4.46
CA THR A 266 -7.62 1.16 4.69
C THR A 266 -8.57 0.96 3.51
N ARG A 267 -8.58 -0.27 2.95
CA ARG A 267 -9.54 -0.76 1.96
C ARG A 267 -10.15 -2.07 2.46
N LEU A 268 -10.90 -2.77 1.60
CA LEU A 268 -11.68 -3.95 2.02
C LEU A 268 -10.85 -5.13 2.51
N SER A 269 -9.57 -5.25 2.10
CA SER A 269 -8.73 -6.39 2.52
C SER A 269 -8.33 -6.40 4.00
N SER A 270 -8.52 -5.29 4.72
CA SER A 270 -8.25 -5.21 6.16
C SER A 270 -9.23 -4.34 6.94
N ASP A 271 -10.35 -3.91 6.30
CA ASP A 271 -11.39 -3.10 6.96
C ASP A 271 -12.27 -3.99 7.86
N VAL A 272 -11.66 -4.56 8.87
CA VAL A 272 -12.28 -5.45 9.84
C VAL A 272 -11.59 -5.34 11.19
N LEU A 273 -12.33 -5.61 12.26
CA LEU A 273 -11.75 -5.99 13.54
C LEU A 273 -11.64 -7.52 13.60
N ALA A 274 -10.69 -8.03 14.34
CA ALA A 274 -10.59 -9.47 14.59
C ALA A 274 -11.85 -9.96 15.31
N VAL A 275 -12.57 -10.90 14.70
CA VAL A 275 -13.85 -11.39 15.20
C VAL A 275 -13.68 -12.83 15.62
N ASP A 276 -13.62 -13.05 16.96
CA ASP A 276 -13.53 -14.41 17.53
C ASP A 276 -14.85 -15.19 17.38
N ASP A 277 -15.97 -14.49 17.13
CA ASP A 277 -17.31 -15.06 16.97
C ASP A 277 -17.60 -15.39 15.50
N PRO A 278 -17.64 -16.67 15.11
CA PRO A 278 -17.80 -17.08 13.71
C PRO A 278 -19.16 -16.64 13.10
N LEU A 279 -20.22 -16.55 13.91
CA LEU A 279 -21.55 -16.14 13.42
C LEU A 279 -21.57 -14.63 13.12
N ILE A 280 -20.86 -13.84 13.92
CA ILE A 280 -20.72 -12.40 13.65
C ILE A 280 -19.75 -12.17 12.46
N ALA A 281 -18.68 -12.97 12.35
CA ALA A 281 -17.79 -12.93 11.19
C ALA A 281 -18.55 -13.26 9.89
N ASP A 282 -19.41 -14.27 9.90
CA ASP A 282 -20.27 -14.64 8.77
C ASP A 282 -21.24 -13.51 8.40
N ALA A 283 -21.86 -12.88 9.38
CA ALA A 283 -22.75 -11.75 9.15
C ALA A 283 -22.02 -10.55 8.51
N LEU A 284 -20.83 -10.23 8.99
CA LEU A 284 -20.02 -9.15 8.42
C LEU A 284 -19.55 -9.48 7.01
N ARG A 285 -19.19 -10.74 6.73
CA ARG A 285 -18.88 -11.22 5.38
C ARG A 285 -20.06 -11.02 4.44
N MET A 286 -21.28 -11.45 4.83
CA MET A 286 -22.49 -11.24 4.04
C MET A 286 -22.72 -9.76 3.74
N ILE A 287 -22.54 -8.88 4.74
CA ILE A 287 -22.69 -7.43 4.55
C ILE A 287 -21.72 -6.94 3.48
N ARG A 288 -20.45 -7.32 3.52
CA ARG A 288 -19.44 -6.87 2.55
C ARG A 288 -19.71 -7.37 1.14
N GLN A 289 -20.09 -8.63 1.00
CA GLN A 289 -20.32 -9.26 -0.29
C GLN A 289 -21.65 -8.81 -0.94
N GLU A 290 -22.70 -8.66 -0.14
CA GLU A 290 -24.06 -8.52 -0.65
C GLU A 290 -24.71 -7.15 -0.36
N ALA A 291 -24.09 -6.25 0.38
CA ALA A 291 -24.68 -4.94 0.68
C ALA A 291 -25.13 -4.21 -0.59
N CYS A 292 -24.29 -4.21 -1.63
CA CYS A 292 -24.57 -3.56 -2.91
C CYS A 292 -25.65 -4.30 -3.77
N SER A 293 -25.98 -5.52 -3.43
CA SER A 293 -27.04 -6.31 -4.07
C SER A 293 -28.41 -6.14 -3.38
N GLY A 294 -28.52 -5.20 -2.44
CA GLY A 294 -29.79 -4.89 -1.78
C GLY A 294 -29.98 -5.57 -0.42
N LEU A 295 -28.97 -6.26 0.12
CA LEU A 295 -29.04 -6.97 1.41
C LEU A 295 -29.70 -6.14 2.50
N ARG A 296 -30.59 -6.78 3.29
CA ARG A 296 -31.24 -6.24 4.48
C ARG A 296 -30.90 -7.05 5.71
N VAL A 297 -31.03 -6.43 6.89
CA VAL A 297 -30.75 -7.10 8.18
C VAL A 297 -31.62 -8.37 8.36
N ASP A 298 -32.86 -8.36 7.90
CA ASP A 298 -33.76 -9.51 7.99
C ASP A 298 -33.28 -10.72 7.14
N GLU A 299 -32.62 -10.44 6.02
CA GLU A 299 -32.04 -11.49 5.17
C GLU A 299 -30.81 -12.12 5.85
N ILE A 300 -30.00 -11.35 6.56
CA ILE A 300 -28.91 -11.88 7.40
C ILE A 300 -29.49 -12.83 8.45
N LEU A 301 -30.54 -12.41 9.16
CA LEU A 301 -31.18 -13.20 10.20
C LEU A 301 -31.87 -14.46 9.67
N SER A 302 -32.26 -14.48 8.40
CA SER A 302 -32.85 -15.68 7.77
C SER A 302 -31.80 -16.74 7.40
N ARG A 303 -30.54 -16.33 7.23
CA ARG A 303 -29.45 -17.22 6.73
C ARG A 303 -28.48 -17.61 7.86
N ILE A 304 -28.34 -16.80 8.90
CA ILE A 304 -27.48 -17.07 10.05
C ILE A 304 -28.34 -17.33 11.27
N PRO A 305 -28.12 -18.44 12.03
CA PRO A 305 -28.97 -18.85 13.14
C PRO A 305 -28.68 -18.00 14.40
N VAL A 306 -28.96 -16.70 14.34
CA VAL A 306 -28.78 -15.74 15.45
C VAL A 306 -30.03 -14.88 15.65
N SER A 307 -30.26 -14.44 16.88
CA SER A 307 -31.31 -13.44 17.15
C SER A 307 -30.87 -12.04 16.69
N ARG A 308 -31.85 -11.16 16.41
CA ARG A 308 -31.59 -9.75 16.08
C ARG A 308 -30.74 -9.07 17.15
N SER A 309 -31.08 -9.28 18.43
CA SER A 309 -30.35 -8.69 19.55
C SER A 309 -28.90 -9.18 19.64
N TYR A 310 -28.68 -10.44 19.32
CA TYR A 310 -27.31 -11.00 19.26
C TYR A 310 -26.49 -10.34 18.15
N LEU A 311 -27.04 -10.27 16.94
CA LEU A 311 -26.40 -9.64 15.80
C LEU A 311 -26.07 -8.15 16.05
N GLU A 312 -27.07 -7.41 16.57
CA GLU A 312 -26.88 -5.97 16.85
C GLU A 312 -25.83 -5.73 17.93
N ARG A 313 -25.85 -6.51 19.01
CA ARG A 313 -24.89 -6.40 20.09
C ARG A 313 -23.48 -6.78 19.63
N GLY A 314 -23.33 -7.89 18.90
CA GLY A 314 -22.04 -8.36 18.38
C GLY A 314 -21.41 -7.35 17.41
N ILE A 315 -22.16 -6.90 16.40
CA ILE A 315 -21.65 -5.90 15.44
C ILE A 315 -21.38 -4.55 16.12
N ARG A 316 -22.25 -4.12 17.05
CA ARG A 316 -22.05 -2.84 17.77
C ARG A 316 -20.84 -2.88 18.71
N ALA A 317 -20.57 -3.99 19.36
CA ALA A 317 -19.39 -4.17 20.21
C ALA A 317 -18.09 -4.07 19.41
N LEU A 318 -18.08 -4.59 18.17
CA LEU A 318 -16.91 -4.60 17.29
C LEU A 318 -16.73 -3.29 16.50
N LEU A 319 -17.82 -2.77 15.91
CA LEU A 319 -17.73 -1.68 14.94
C LEU A 319 -18.29 -0.34 15.46
N HIS A 320 -18.79 -0.29 16.70
CA HIS A 320 -19.45 0.86 17.32
C HIS A 320 -20.63 1.41 16.50
N ARG A 321 -21.23 0.56 15.63
CA ARG A 321 -22.36 0.90 14.77
C ARG A 321 -23.32 -0.29 14.60
N SER A 322 -24.55 0.00 14.16
CA SER A 322 -25.55 -1.05 13.93
C SER A 322 -25.28 -1.82 12.62
N PRO A 323 -25.83 -3.05 12.46
CA PRO A 323 -25.76 -3.79 11.19
C PRO A 323 -26.26 -2.99 9.98
N HIS A 324 -27.36 -2.25 10.15
CA HIS A 324 -27.89 -1.37 9.10
C HIS A 324 -26.91 -0.24 8.73
N ALA A 325 -26.27 0.37 9.74
CA ALA A 325 -25.28 1.42 9.50
C ALA A 325 -24.04 0.87 8.78
N GLU A 326 -23.63 -0.38 9.06
CA GLU A 326 -22.53 -1.02 8.35
C GLU A 326 -22.89 -1.33 6.89
N ILE A 327 -24.08 -1.86 6.62
CA ILE A 327 -24.58 -2.04 5.24
C ILE A 327 -24.53 -0.72 4.47
N LEU A 328 -25.02 0.37 5.08
CA LEU A 328 -25.01 1.69 4.47
C LEU A 328 -23.58 2.18 4.19
N ARG A 329 -22.66 2.00 5.13
CA ARG A 329 -21.25 2.37 4.99
C ARG A 329 -20.61 1.68 3.78
N VAL A 330 -20.80 0.36 3.65
CA VAL A 330 -20.25 -0.42 2.51
C VAL A 330 -20.82 0.10 1.19
N ARG A 331 -22.13 0.37 1.12
CA ARG A 331 -22.75 0.96 -0.07
C ARG A 331 -22.17 2.33 -0.42
N LEU A 332 -22.01 3.20 0.58
CA LEU A 332 -21.48 4.57 0.38
C LEU A 332 -20.00 4.55 -0.01
N GLN A 333 -19.21 3.59 0.49
CA GLN A 333 -17.84 3.42 0.01
C GLN A 333 -17.83 3.06 -1.48
N ARG A 334 -18.66 2.09 -1.89
CA ARG A 334 -18.76 1.72 -3.31
C ARG A 334 -19.28 2.86 -4.20
N VAL A 335 -20.18 3.70 -3.68
CA VAL A 335 -20.58 4.95 -4.35
C VAL A 335 -19.40 5.88 -4.56
N SER A 336 -18.55 6.06 -3.53
CA SER A 336 -17.33 6.89 -3.64
C SER A 336 -16.40 6.39 -4.75
N ASP A 337 -16.14 5.08 -4.79
CA ASP A 337 -15.29 4.45 -5.80
C ASP A 337 -15.84 4.68 -7.22
N LEU A 338 -17.13 4.40 -7.43
CA LEU A 338 -17.78 4.59 -8.74
C LEU A 338 -17.84 6.07 -9.16
N LEU A 339 -17.96 7.00 -8.23
CA LEU A 339 -17.91 8.44 -8.52
C LEU A 339 -16.51 8.91 -8.92
N ALA A 340 -15.46 8.31 -8.33
CA ALA A 340 -14.08 8.64 -8.64
C ALA A 340 -13.66 8.06 -10.00
N ASP A 341 -14.00 6.79 -10.26
CA ASP A 341 -13.41 6.00 -11.33
C ASP A 341 -14.25 5.94 -12.61
N THR A 342 -15.51 6.41 -12.58
CA THR A 342 -16.44 6.25 -13.70
C THR A 342 -17.27 7.50 -14.00
N ASP A 343 -17.83 7.54 -15.22
CA ASP A 343 -18.82 8.54 -15.66
C ASP A 343 -20.28 8.10 -15.48
N LEU A 344 -20.53 7.04 -14.73
CA LEU A 344 -21.87 6.53 -14.50
C LEU A 344 -22.80 7.61 -13.92
N THR A 345 -24.06 7.60 -14.35
CA THR A 345 -25.12 8.47 -13.79
C THR A 345 -25.43 8.08 -12.34
N LEU A 346 -26.01 8.99 -11.57
CA LEU A 346 -26.40 8.66 -10.19
C LEU A 346 -27.45 7.55 -10.11
N ASP A 347 -28.33 7.43 -11.11
CA ASP A 347 -29.31 6.33 -11.20
C ASP A 347 -28.63 4.98 -11.44
N GLU A 348 -27.60 4.94 -12.27
CA GLU A 348 -26.81 3.74 -12.50
C GLU A 348 -25.99 3.35 -11.27
N ILE A 349 -25.40 4.34 -10.59
CA ILE A 349 -24.67 4.10 -9.33
C ILE A 349 -25.64 3.58 -8.27
N ALA A 350 -26.82 4.18 -8.11
CA ALA A 350 -27.82 3.73 -7.15
C ALA A 350 -28.19 2.26 -7.37
N ARG A 351 -28.47 1.87 -8.60
CA ARG A 351 -28.77 0.47 -8.96
C ARG A 351 -27.62 -0.50 -8.64
N ARG A 352 -26.37 -0.10 -8.90
CA ARG A 352 -25.17 -0.92 -8.68
C ARG A 352 -24.73 -0.99 -7.23
N THR A 353 -25.28 -0.13 -6.37
CA THR A 353 -24.88 -0.02 -4.96
C THR A 353 -26.01 -0.32 -3.99
N GLY A 354 -27.13 -0.87 -4.50
CA GLY A 354 -28.26 -1.33 -3.70
C GLY A 354 -29.10 -0.21 -3.08
N PHE A 355 -29.01 1.04 -3.60
CA PHE A 355 -29.93 2.12 -3.24
C PHE A 355 -31.20 2.03 -4.08
N THR A 356 -32.32 2.29 -3.45
CA THR A 356 -33.65 2.27 -4.11
C THR A 356 -33.83 3.40 -5.11
N THR A 357 -33.25 4.58 -4.84
CA THR A 357 -33.31 5.77 -5.70
C THR A 357 -32.03 6.57 -5.64
N ALA A 358 -31.71 7.32 -6.72
CA ALA A 358 -30.61 8.27 -6.76
C ALA A 358 -30.76 9.41 -5.74
N GLN A 359 -32.01 9.80 -5.43
CA GLN A 359 -32.30 10.79 -4.41
C GLN A 359 -31.85 10.31 -3.03
N TYR A 360 -32.26 9.11 -2.62
CA TYR A 360 -31.87 8.54 -1.32
C TYR A 360 -30.35 8.30 -1.23
N LEU A 361 -29.71 7.88 -2.32
CA LEU A 361 -28.25 7.82 -2.42
C LEU A 361 -27.65 9.21 -2.15
N SER A 362 -28.11 10.26 -2.84
CA SER A 362 -27.55 11.62 -2.74
C SER A 362 -27.68 12.20 -1.34
N GLU A 363 -28.81 12.00 -0.69
CA GLU A 363 -29.06 12.45 0.69
C GLU A 363 -28.15 11.71 1.68
N SER A 364 -28.08 10.38 1.57
CA SER A 364 -27.23 9.54 2.40
C SER A 364 -25.75 9.88 2.23
N PHE A 365 -25.28 10.03 1.00
CA PHE A 365 -23.90 10.39 0.66
C PHE A 365 -23.53 11.78 1.21
N LYS A 366 -24.41 12.79 1.02
CA LYS A 366 -24.18 14.14 1.54
C LYS A 366 -24.15 14.15 3.07
N LYS A 367 -24.99 13.35 3.73
CA LYS A 367 -25.00 13.22 5.19
C LYS A 367 -23.68 12.64 5.71
N ASP A 368 -23.13 11.64 5.04
CA ASP A 368 -21.89 10.96 5.41
C ASP A 368 -20.64 11.79 5.06
N ARG A 369 -20.48 12.14 3.79
CA ARG A 369 -19.28 12.80 3.25
C ARG A 369 -19.29 14.33 3.37
N LYS A 370 -20.38 14.95 3.85
CA LYS A 370 -20.60 16.40 3.99
C LYS A 370 -20.56 17.20 2.68
N ILE A 371 -20.44 16.52 1.54
CA ILE A 371 -20.47 17.09 0.18
C ILE A 371 -21.39 16.27 -0.72
N THR A 372 -21.92 16.87 -1.78
CA THR A 372 -22.77 16.14 -2.72
C THR A 372 -21.97 15.17 -3.61
N PRO A 373 -22.59 14.11 -4.16
CA PRO A 373 -21.93 13.20 -5.10
C PRO A 373 -21.26 13.93 -6.28
N GLY A 374 -21.92 14.94 -6.85
CA GLY A 374 -21.37 15.73 -7.95
C GLY A 374 -20.16 16.59 -7.55
N GLN A 375 -20.14 17.11 -6.31
CA GLN A 375 -18.97 17.82 -5.78
C GLN A 375 -17.81 16.85 -5.52
N TYR A 376 -18.09 15.66 -4.99
CA TYR A 376 -17.11 14.61 -4.75
C TYR A 376 -16.44 14.20 -6.08
N ARG A 377 -17.22 13.84 -7.11
CA ARG A 377 -16.71 13.51 -8.46
C ARG A 377 -15.80 14.60 -9.03
N ARG A 378 -16.17 15.87 -8.91
CA ARG A 378 -15.34 16.99 -9.39
C ARG A 378 -14.02 17.08 -8.66
N ARG A 379 -14.00 16.89 -7.33
CA ARG A 379 -12.76 16.92 -6.54
C ARG A 379 -11.81 15.79 -6.88
N CYS A 380 -12.33 14.57 -7.07
CA CYS A 380 -11.52 13.43 -7.52
C CYS A 380 -10.84 13.72 -8.87
N ARG A 381 -11.56 14.30 -9.84
CA ARG A 381 -11.02 14.64 -11.17
C ARG A 381 -9.93 15.70 -11.14
N VAL A 382 -9.94 16.59 -10.17
CA VAL A 382 -8.96 17.68 -10.03
C VAL A 382 -7.81 17.27 -9.09
N GLY A 383 -7.79 16.02 -8.60
CA GLY A 383 -6.76 15.52 -7.68
C GLY A 383 -6.78 16.19 -6.30
N GLN A 384 -7.95 16.63 -5.83
CA GLN A 384 -8.14 17.31 -4.55
C GLN A 384 -8.69 16.39 -3.42
N ILE A 385 -8.79 15.10 -3.69
CA ILE A 385 -9.14 14.07 -2.70
C ILE A 385 -8.17 12.92 -2.84
#